data_0b4f30ff1dbe9f374617dbc2f1fa77d1
#
_entry.id   0b4f30ff1dbe9f374617dbc2f1fa77d1
#
_cell.length_a   1.000
_cell.length_b   1.000
_cell.length_c   1.000
_cell.angle_alpha   90.00
_cell.angle_beta   90.00
_cell.angle_gamma   90.00
#
_symmetry.space_group_name_H-M   'P 1'
#
loop_
_entity.id
_entity.type
_entity.pdbx_description
1 polymer ?
#
loop_
_entity_poly.entity_id
_entity_poly.type
_entity_poly.pdbx_seq_one_letter_code
_entity_poly.pdbx_strand_id
1 'polypeptide(L)'
;MTVLIAGGGIAGLAMGLTLHQIGIPFHIFESVKVPKPLGVGINLQPTAVRELMEMGLGDMLGRVGIQTRDYGFYTKTGVEIWTEPRGLDAGYNWPQYSVHRGQFHMALYEVVQDRCGADCITSGARVSGFSNTGSGVCVTVETDTDHQDIEGTMLIAADGIHSVIRAQMYPDEGAPVWGGAIMWRGTTVAKPFL
;
A
#
# COMPACT_ATOMS: atom_id res chain seq x y z
N MET A 1 21.58 -11.27 5.90
CA MET A 1 20.39 -11.15 6.81
C MET A 1 19.36 -10.31 6.07
N THR A 2 18.20 -10.88 5.75
CA THR A 2 17.19 -10.25 4.86
C THR A 2 15.86 -10.16 5.59
N VAL A 3 15.19 -9.00 5.51
CA VAL A 3 13.81 -8.84 5.98
C VAL A 3 12.88 -9.35 4.89
N LEU A 4 11.93 -10.23 5.25
CA LEU A 4 10.94 -10.77 4.33
C LEU A 4 9.64 -9.98 4.48
N ILE A 5 8.99 -9.65 3.36
CA ILE A 5 7.74 -8.89 3.34
C ILE A 5 6.68 -9.71 2.61
N ALA A 6 5.59 -10.03 3.31
CA ALA A 6 4.44 -10.71 2.72
C ALA A 6 3.47 -9.68 2.14
N GLY A 7 3.35 -9.63 0.82
CA GLY A 7 2.46 -8.75 0.07
C GLY A 7 3.15 -7.56 -0.57
N GLY A 8 2.99 -7.43 -1.90
CA GLY A 8 3.46 -6.32 -2.74
C GLY A 8 2.42 -5.22 -2.94
N GLY A 9 1.51 -5.04 -1.99
CA GLY A 9 0.60 -3.90 -1.94
C GLY A 9 1.30 -2.59 -1.55
N ILE A 10 0.55 -1.48 -1.48
CA ILE A 10 1.08 -0.15 -1.12
C ILE A 10 1.91 -0.21 0.17
N ALA A 11 1.44 -0.94 1.19
CA ALA A 11 2.12 -1.05 2.47
C ALA A 11 3.47 -1.80 2.36
N GLY A 12 3.49 -2.94 1.65
CA GLY A 12 4.71 -3.72 1.47
C GLY A 12 5.75 -3.00 0.61
N LEU A 13 5.31 -2.32 -0.46
CA LEU A 13 6.19 -1.52 -1.31
C LEU A 13 6.78 -0.32 -0.55
N ALA A 14 5.95 0.41 0.21
CA ALA A 14 6.42 1.52 1.05
C ALA A 14 7.41 1.03 2.11
N MET A 15 7.15 -0.11 2.75
CA MET A 15 8.07 -0.72 3.70
C MET A 15 9.40 -1.12 3.04
N GLY A 16 9.36 -1.71 1.84
CA GLY A 16 10.56 -2.02 1.07
C GLY A 16 11.41 -0.78 0.79
N LEU A 17 10.78 0.33 0.38
CA LEU A 17 11.48 1.62 0.18
C LEU A 17 12.08 2.17 1.48
N THR A 18 11.35 2.06 2.60
CA THR A 18 11.87 2.46 3.92
C THR A 18 13.11 1.64 4.31
N LEU A 19 13.06 0.33 4.13
CA LEU A 19 14.20 -0.56 4.42
C LEU A 19 15.39 -0.25 3.51
N HIS A 20 15.13 0.01 2.23
CA HIS A 20 16.18 0.44 1.28
C HIS A 20 16.86 1.74 1.73
N GLN A 21 16.07 2.74 2.16
CA GLN A 21 16.58 4.04 2.60
C GLN A 21 17.54 3.92 3.80
N ILE A 22 17.29 2.97 4.69
CA ILE A 22 18.15 2.71 5.87
C ILE A 22 19.17 1.60 5.64
N GLY A 23 19.32 1.12 4.39
CA GLY A 23 20.34 0.13 4.01
C GLY A 23 20.09 -1.28 4.51
N ILE A 24 18.84 -1.65 4.82
CA ILE A 24 18.46 -3.00 5.25
C ILE A 24 18.01 -3.83 4.05
N PRO A 25 18.67 -4.96 3.74
CA PRO A 25 18.23 -5.86 2.68
C PRO A 25 16.83 -6.45 2.96
N PHE A 26 15.99 -6.48 1.93
CA PHE A 26 14.64 -7.02 2.02
C PHE A 26 14.26 -7.80 0.77
N HIS A 27 13.19 -8.61 0.88
CA HIS A 27 12.56 -9.28 -0.25
C HIS A 27 11.05 -9.29 -0.08
N ILE A 28 10.31 -8.95 -1.13
CA ILE A 28 8.85 -8.90 -1.17
C ILE A 28 8.30 -10.11 -1.91
N PHE A 29 7.36 -10.82 -1.30
CA PHE A 29 6.57 -11.89 -1.95
C PHE A 29 5.17 -11.37 -2.26
N GLU A 30 4.81 -11.32 -3.54
CA GLU A 30 3.51 -10.87 -4.01
C GLU A 30 2.74 -12.02 -4.66
N SER A 31 1.54 -12.29 -4.18
CA SER A 31 0.71 -13.40 -4.66
C SER A 31 0.18 -13.21 -6.08
N VAL A 32 0.02 -11.97 -6.53
CA VAL A 32 -0.44 -11.66 -7.89
C VAL A 32 0.73 -11.76 -8.86
N LYS A 33 0.58 -12.58 -9.91
CA LYS A 33 1.63 -12.78 -10.94
C LYS A 33 1.93 -11.53 -11.75
N VAL A 34 0.88 -10.78 -12.12
CA VAL A 34 0.99 -9.56 -12.91
C VAL A 34 0.17 -8.48 -12.23
N PRO A 35 0.79 -7.61 -11.44
CA PRO A 35 0.11 -6.47 -10.83
C PRO A 35 -0.54 -5.58 -11.89
N LYS A 36 -1.76 -5.11 -11.60
CA LYS A 36 -2.53 -4.25 -12.50
C LYS A 36 -3.00 -3.00 -11.74
N PRO A 37 -3.20 -1.87 -12.43
CA PRO A 37 -3.65 -0.62 -11.81
C PRO A 37 -5.15 -0.67 -11.44
N LEU A 38 -5.53 -1.61 -10.58
CA LEU A 38 -6.90 -1.81 -10.13
C LEU A 38 -7.24 -0.90 -8.95
N GLY A 39 -8.47 -0.44 -8.93
CA GLY A 39 -9.02 0.31 -7.79
C GLY A 39 -9.71 1.60 -8.20
N VAL A 40 -9.94 2.42 -7.20
CA VAL A 40 -10.64 3.72 -7.28
C VAL A 40 -9.82 4.81 -6.58
N GLY A 41 -10.36 6.02 -6.47
CA GLY A 41 -9.72 7.11 -5.75
C GLY A 41 -9.50 6.81 -4.27
N ILE A 42 -8.35 7.23 -3.76
CA ILE A 42 -8.04 7.33 -2.32
C ILE A 42 -7.40 8.68 -2.04
N ASN A 43 -7.54 9.14 -0.79
CA ASN A 43 -6.87 10.34 -0.31
C ASN A 43 -5.64 9.95 0.52
N LEU A 44 -4.48 10.47 0.12
CA LEU A 44 -3.25 10.38 0.88
C LEU A 44 -3.20 11.58 1.83
N GLN A 45 -3.32 11.32 3.10
CA GLN A 45 -3.30 12.35 4.15
C GLN A 45 -1.89 12.98 4.28
N PRO A 46 -1.76 14.20 4.81
CA PRO A 46 -0.47 14.88 4.98
C PRO A 46 0.59 14.06 5.68
N THR A 47 0.21 13.21 6.65
CA THR A 47 1.14 12.31 7.35
C THR A 47 1.75 11.25 6.43
N ALA A 48 0.95 10.65 5.55
CA ALA A 48 1.45 9.70 4.55
C ALA A 48 2.26 10.40 3.46
N VAL A 49 1.84 11.59 3.05
CA VAL A 49 2.55 12.41 2.06
C VAL A 49 3.92 12.81 2.57
N ARG A 50 4.05 13.15 3.87
CA ARG A 50 5.34 13.41 4.50
C ARG A 50 6.32 12.25 4.26
N GLU A 51 5.94 11.04 4.63
CA GLU A 51 6.79 9.84 4.47
C GLU A 51 7.21 9.65 3.01
N LEU A 52 6.27 9.80 2.08
CA LEU A 52 6.57 9.67 0.66
C LEU A 52 7.51 10.78 0.16
N MET A 53 7.36 12.00 0.63
CA MET A 53 8.27 13.10 0.29
C MET A 53 9.66 12.90 0.88
N GLU A 54 9.77 12.43 2.12
CA GLU A 54 11.03 12.09 2.77
C GLU A 54 11.75 10.92 2.06
N MET A 55 10.99 10.03 1.40
CA MET A 55 11.54 9.01 0.49
C MET A 55 11.93 9.57 -0.89
N GLY A 56 11.75 10.88 -1.15
CA GLY A 56 12.04 11.51 -2.45
C GLY A 56 11.03 11.16 -3.54
N LEU A 57 9.75 10.95 -3.18
CA LEU A 57 8.68 10.57 -4.11
C LEU A 57 7.73 11.74 -4.47
N GLY A 58 8.11 12.98 -4.18
CA GLY A 58 7.28 14.17 -4.45
C GLY A 58 6.91 14.31 -5.94
N ASP A 59 7.86 14.13 -6.85
CA ASP A 59 7.61 14.20 -8.29
C ASP A 59 6.67 13.08 -8.77
N MET A 60 6.81 11.89 -8.22
CA MET A 60 5.91 10.78 -8.51
C MET A 60 4.48 11.11 -8.07
N LEU A 61 4.30 11.64 -6.85
CA LEU A 61 2.99 12.08 -6.36
C LEU A 61 2.37 13.14 -7.27
N GLY A 62 3.14 14.12 -7.73
CA GLY A 62 2.68 15.16 -8.67
C GLY A 62 2.23 14.61 -10.03
N ARG A 63 2.76 13.45 -10.46
CA ARG A 63 2.34 12.79 -11.72
C ARG A 63 1.09 11.95 -11.57
N VAL A 64 0.87 11.29 -10.43
CA VAL A 64 -0.22 10.30 -10.25
C VAL A 64 -1.38 10.83 -9.42
N GLY A 65 -1.28 12.04 -8.87
CA GLY A 65 -2.28 12.58 -7.96
C GLY A 65 -2.58 14.05 -8.20
N ILE A 66 -3.67 14.49 -7.60
CA ILE A 66 -4.11 15.88 -7.57
C ILE A 66 -4.02 16.35 -6.12
N GLN A 67 -3.32 17.45 -5.90
CA GLN A 67 -3.27 18.09 -4.60
C GLN A 67 -4.64 18.68 -4.28
N THR A 68 -5.22 18.27 -3.13
CA THR A 68 -6.52 18.73 -2.67
C THR A 68 -6.36 19.85 -1.66
N ARG A 69 -7.25 20.85 -1.73
CA ARG A 69 -7.23 22.07 -0.89
C ARG A 69 -8.36 22.09 0.11
N ASP A 70 -9.49 21.51 -0.27
CA ASP A 70 -10.71 21.49 0.54
C ASP A 70 -11.43 20.15 0.44
N TYR A 71 -12.41 19.96 1.31
CA TYR A 71 -13.33 18.83 1.34
C TYR A 71 -14.73 19.35 1.65
N GLY A 72 -15.64 19.18 0.70
CA GLY A 72 -17.00 19.74 0.79
C GLY A 72 -18.12 18.71 0.65
N PHE A 73 -19.21 18.98 1.35
CA PHE A 73 -20.48 18.29 1.19
C PHE A 73 -21.50 19.24 0.58
N TYR A 74 -22.21 18.74 -0.42
CA TYR A 74 -23.20 19.49 -1.15
C TYR A 74 -24.51 18.71 -1.23
N THR A 75 -25.64 19.43 -1.29
CA THR A 75 -26.92 18.81 -1.61
C THR A 75 -26.94 18.33 -3.06
N LYS A 76 -27.95 17.52 -3.42
CA LYS A 76 -28.17 17.08 -4.81
C LYS A 76 -28.44 18.25 -5.80
N THR A 77 -28.72 19.44 -5.29
CA THR A 77 -28.96 20.66 -6.08
C THR A 77 -27.75 21.60 -6.10
N GLY A 78 -26.60 21.17 -5.54
CA GLY A 78 -25.35 21.94 -5.52
C GLY A 78 -25.26 22.97 -4.40
N VAL A 79 -26.19 23.00 -3.44
CA VAL A 79 -26.09 23.89 -2.27
C VAL A 79 -25.05 23.30 -1.31
N GLU A 80 -24.07 24.11 -0.93
CA GLU A 80 -23.08 23.72 0.05
C GLU A 80 -23.71 23.45 1.42
N ILE A 81 -23.38 22.30 2.01
CA ILE A 81 -23.78 21.94 3.37
C ILE A 81 -22.65 22.29 4.34
N TRP A 82 -21.42 21.96 3.95
CA TRP A 82 -20.23 22.19 4.78
C TRP A 82 -18.96 21.98 3.94
N THR A 83 -17.95 22.79 4.18
CA THR A 83 -16.64 22.70 3.55
C THR A 83 -15.55 22.97 4.61
N GLU A 84 -14.46 22.22 4.53
CA GLU A 84 -13.28 22.45 5.37
C GLU A 84 -12.00 22.40 4.54
N PRO A 85 -10.98 23.19 4.92
CA PRO A 85 -9.67 23.14 4.28
C PRO A 85 -8.95 21.80 4.52
N ARG A 86 -8.08 21.40 3.58
CA ARG A 86 -7.25 20.20 3.64
C ARG A 86 -5.79 20.49 3.32
N GLY A 87 -4.91 19.60 3.77
CA GLY A 87 -3.49 19.70 3.47
C GLY A 87 -2.87 21.01 3.93
N LEU A 88 -2.18 21.70 3.03
CA LEU A 88 -1.52 22.98 3.31
C LEU A 88 -2.51 24.06 3.74
N ASP A 89 -3.69 24.12 3.15
CA ASP A 89 -4.71 25.12 3.44
C ASP A 89 -5.34 24.89 4.84
N ALA A 90 -5.23 23.67 5.41
CA ALA A 90 -5.60 23.34 6.79
C ALA A 90 -4.47 23.58 7.80
N GLY A 91 -3.34 24.14 7.37
CA GLY A 91 -2.19 24.44 8.24
C GLY A 91 -1.22 23.28 8.45
N TYR A 92 -1.33 22.19 7.69
CA TYR A 92 -0.31 21.14 7.68
C TYR A 92 0.93 21.57 6.89
N ASN A 93 2.08 21.00 7.21
CA ASN A 93 3.34 21.25 6.47
C ASN A 93 3.44 20.49 5.16
N TRP A 94 2.54 19.54 4.92
CA TRP A 94 2.49 18.71 3.70
C TRP A 94 1.08 18.76 3.10
N PRO A 95 1.00 18.68 1.75
CA PRO A 95 -0.29 18.64 1.08
C PRO A 95 -1.03 17.34 1.33
N GLN A 96 -2.33 17.34 1.04
CA GLN A 96 -3.13 16.15 0.82
C GLN A 96 -3.21 15.87 -0.68
N TYR A 97 -3.19 14.60 -1.10
CA TYR A 97 -3.38 14.21 -2.49
C TYR A 97 -4.57 13.27 -2.65
N SER A 98 -5.37 13.49 -3.70
CA SER A 98 -6.28 12.49 -4.23
C SER A 98 -5.60 11.75 -5.36
N VAL A 99 -5.52 10.41 -5.28
CA VAL A 99 -4.85 9.56 -6.27
C VAL A 99 -5.76 8.42 -6.71
N HIS A 100 -5.61 7.95 -7.94
CA HIS A 100 -6.15 6.66 -8.32
C HIS A 100 -5.30 5.55 -7.70
N ARG A 101 -5.89 4.75 -6.80
CA ARG A 101 -5.17 3.75 -5.99
C ARG A 101 -4.29 2.82 -6.83
N GLY A 102 -4.81 2.35 -7.96
CA GLY A 102 -4.06 1.45 -8.84
C GLY A 102 -2.86 2.11 -9.51
N GLN A 103 -3.02 3.35 -9.99
CA GLN A 103 -1.91 4.12 -10.57
C GLN A 103 -0.83 4.42 -9.52
N PHE A 104 -1.22 4.81 -8.32
CA PHE A 104 -0.30 5.02 -7.22
C PHE A 104 0.45 3.73 -6.83
N HIS A 105 -0.25 2.59 -6.78
CA HIS A 105 0.36 1.29 -6.52
C HIS A 105 1.40 0.93 -7.58
N MET A 106 1.07 1.07 -8.86
CA MET A 106 2.01 0.78 -9.95
C MET A 106 3.21 1.71 -9.94
N ALA A 107 3.01 3.00 -9.66
CA ALA A 107 4.11 3.95 -9.55
C ALA A 107 5.07 3.60 -8.40
N LEU A 108 4.55 3.16 -7.24
CA LEU A 108 5.40 2.63 -6.15
C LEU A 108 6.14 1.35 -6.57
N TYR A 109 5.47 0.46 -7.29
CA TYR A 109 6.06 -0.79 -7.77
C TYR A 109 7.25 -0.51 -8.70
N GLU A 110 7.08 0.40 -9.65
CA GLU A 110 8.15 0.86 -10.55
C GLU A 110 9.32 1.47 -9.76
N VAL A 111 9.04 2.35 -8.82
CA VAL A 111 10.10 2.96 -7.97
C VAL A 111 10.88 1.91 -7.19
N VAL A 112 10.21 0.90 -6.62
CA VAL A 112 10.88 -0.19 -5.92
C VAL A 112 11.81 -0.95 -6.86
N GLN A 113 11.34 -1.31 -8.05
CA GLN A 113 12.16 -2.01 -9.05
C GLN A 113 13.36 -1.17 -9.51
N ASP A 114 13.15 0.12 -9.76
CA ASP A 114 14.20 1.03 -10.23
C ASP A 114 15.28 1.27 -9.17
N ARG A 115 14.89 1.41 -7.90
CA ARG A 115 15.84 1.71 -6.81
C ARG A 115 16.48 0.49 -6.20
N CYS A 116 15.72 -0.61 -6.08
CA CYS A 116 16.14 -1.79 -5.32
C CYS A 116 16.51 -2.98 -6.22
N GLY A 117 16.23 -2.87 -7.53
CA GLY A 117 16.41 -3.95 -8.51
C GLY A 117 15.14 -4.80 -8.66
N ALA A 118 14.96 -5.40 -9.83
CA ALA A 118 13.78 -6.22 -10.14
C ALA A 118 13.69 -7.48 -9.25
N ASP A 119 14.82 -7.98 -8.80
CA ASP A 119 14.92 -9.22 -8.01
C ASP A 119 14.46 -9.05 -6.55
N CYS A 120 14.18 -7.80 -6.10
CA CYS A 120 13.68 -7.57 -4.75
C CYS A 120 12.20 -7.93 -4.56
N ILE A 121 11.47 -8.24 -5.64
CA ILE A 121 10.06 -8.65 -5.62
C ILE A 121 9.89 -9.96 -6.40
N THR A 122 9.33 -10.98 -5.76
CA THR A 122 8.87 -12.19 -6.44
C THR A 122 7.35 -12.15 -6.57
N SER A 123 6.86 -11.98 -7.80
CA SER A 123 5.43 -12.02 -8.15
C SER A 123 4.95 -13.45 -8.40
N GLY A 124 3.67 -13.73 -8.13
CA GLY A 124 3.11 -15.09 -8.19
C GLY A 124 3.56 -15.98 -7.02
N ALA A 125 4.06 -15.38 -5.96
CA ALA A 125 4.58 -16.04 -4.76
C ALA A 125 3.75 -15.62 -3.54
N ARG A 126 3.02 -16.56 -2.95
CA ARG A 126 2.15 -16.34 -1.80
C ARG A 126 2.84 -16.83 -0.53
N VAL A 127 2.96 -15.97 0.45
CA VAL A 127 3.30 -16.41 1.80
C VAL A 127 2.09 -17.12 2.41
N SER A 128 2.25 -18.40 2.77
CA SER A 128 1.16 -19.23 3.31
C SER A 128 1.31 -19.51 4.81
N GLY A 129 2.48 -19.23 5.40
CA GLY A 129 2.72 -19.40 6.81
C GLY A 129 4.13 -19.01 7.22
N PHE A 130 4.39 -19.07 8.51
CA PHE A 130 5.72 -18.83 9.06
C PHE A 130 5.96 -19.62 10.36
N SER A 131 7.23 -19.81 10.70
CA SER A 131 7.67 -20.28 12.00
C SER A 131 8.83 -19.44 12.51
N ASN A 132 8.89 -19.20 13.81
CA ASN A 132 10.02 -18.55 14.43
C ASN A 132 11.19 -19.55 14.54
N THR A 133 12.39 -19.10 14.19
CA THR A 133 13.62 -19.86 14.38
C THR A 133 14.42 -19.29 15.55
N GLY A 134 15.51 -19.94 15.95
CA GLY A 134 16.35 -19.41 17.03
C GLY A 134 17.02 -18.07 16.72
N SER A 135 17.09 -17.66 15.44
CA SER A 135 17.81 -16.44 14.98
C SER A 135 16.99 -15.57 14.04
N GLY A 136 15.71 -15.90 13.79
CA GLY A 136 14.86 -15.15 12.84
C GLY A 136 13.54 -15.86 12.57
N VAL A 137 13.17 -15.93 11.30
CA VAL A 137 11.90 -16.51 10.84
C VAL A 137 12.16 -17.39 9.62
N CYS A 138 11.40 -18.49 9.52
CA CYS A 138 11.27 -19.31 8.33
C CYS A 138 9.87 -19.09 7.76
N VAL A 139 9.76 -18.73 6.49
CA VAL A 139 8.51 -18.37 5.80
C VAL A 139 8.23 -19.38 4.71
N THR A 140 7.03 -19.97 4.72
CA THR A 140 6.60 -20.85 3.63
C THR A 140 6.01 -20.02 2.51
N VAL A 141 6.59 -20.13 1.31
CA VAL A 141 6.18 -19.42 0.09
C VAL A 141 5.68 -20.42 -0.94
N GLU A 142 4.47 -20.20 -1.44
CA GLU A 142 3.82 -21.02 -2.45
C GLU A 142 3.76 -20.31 -3.79
N THR A 143 4.09 -21.05 -4.84
CA THR A 143 3.87 -20.67 -6.24
C THR A 143 2.90 -21.65 -6.89
N ASP A 144 2.57 -21.49 -8.17
CA ASP A 144 1.69 -22.46 -8.87
C ASP A 144 2.26 -23.87 -8.95
N THR A 145 3.56 -24.02 -8.91
CA THR A 145 4.25 -25.27 -9.23
C THR A 145 5.05 -25.85 -8.05
N ASP A 146 5.31 -25.04 -7.04
CA ASP A 146 6.21 -25.40 -5.97
C ASP A 146 5.91 -24.65 -4.66
N HIS A 147 6.41 -25.17 -3.57
CA HIS A 147 6.49 -24.48 -2.28
C HIS A 147 7.92 -24.59 -1.74
N GLN A 148 8.37 -23.56 -1.08
CA GLN A 148 9.70 -23.52 -0.49
C GLN A 148 9.70 -22.74 0.82
N ASP A 149 10.57 -23.15 1.73
CA ASP A 149 10.81 -22.48 2.98
C ASP A 149 12.00 -21.52 2.82
N ILE A 150 11.80 -20.27 3.19
CA ILE A 150 12.78 -19.20 3.03
C ILE A 150 13.09 -18.60 4.40
N GLU A 151 14.37 -18.59 4.76
CA GLU A 151 14.82 -18.01 6.02
C GLU A 151 15.08 -16.50 5.89
N GLY A 152 14.71 -15.76 6.93
CA GLY A 152 14.96 -14.34 7.07
C GLY A 152 15.18 -13.93 8.52
N THR A 153 15.57 -12.69 8.72
CA THR A 153 15.74 -12.14 10.08
C THR A 153 14.42 -11.69 10.70
N MET A 154 13.47 -11.29 9.85
CA MET A 154 12.16 -10.76 10.26
C MET A 154 11.15 -10.99 9.14
N LEU A 155 9.90 -11.21 9.47
CA LEU A 155 8.76 -11.16 8.54
C LEU A 155 7.90 -9.95 8.86
N ILE A 156 7.59 -9.16 7.81
CA ILE A 156 6.63 -8.07 7.86
C ILE A 156 5.36 -8.50 7.12
N ALA A 157 4.25 -8.58 7.84
CA ALA A 157 2.94 -8.91 7.27
C ALA A 157 2.31 -7.67 6.63
N ALA A 158 2.25 -7.63 5.30
CA ALA A 158 1.59 -6.61 4.49
C ALA A 158 0.59 -7.25 3.51
N ASP A 159 0.08 -8.45 3.85
CA ASP A 159 -0.73 -9.35 3.03
C ASP A 159 -2.25 -9.04 3.07
N GLY A 160 -2.62 -7.87 3.63
CA GLY A 160 -3.93 -7.26 3.51
C GLY A 160 -4.96 -7.77 4.53
N ILE A 161 -6.25 -7.49 4.25
CA ILE A 161 -7.35 -7.77 5.19
C ILE A 161 -7.57 -9.27 5.44
N HIS A 162 -7.21 -10.11 4.48
CA HIS A 162 -7.27 -11.58 4.59
C HIS A 162 -5.90 -12.18 4.92
N SER A 163 -5.12 -11.47 5.72
CA SER A 163 -3.77 -11.87 6.13
C SER A 163 -3.73 -13.27 6.71
N VAL A 164 -2.97 -14.15 6.08
CA VAL A 164 -2.68 -15.50 6.59
C VAL A 164 -1.77 -15.42 7.82
N ILE A 165 -0.83 -14.48 7.81
CA ILE A 165 0.09 -14.24 8.91
C ILE A 165 -0.67 -13.81 10.17
N ARG A 166 -1.62 -12.85 10.02
CA ARG A 166 -2.49 -12.43 11.13
C ARG A 166 -3.33 -13.58 11.67
N ALA A 167 -3.94 -14.37 10.79
CA ALA A 167 -4.73 -15.54 11.20
C ALA A 167 -3.90 -16.55 11.99
N GLN A 168 -2.63 -16.75 11.63
CA GLN A 168 -1.71 -17.62 12.38
C GLN A 168 -1.32 -17.02 13.73
N MET A 169 -1.12 -15.69 13.80
CA MET A 169 -0.79 -14.99 15.06
C MET A 169 -1.96 -14.91 16.03
N TYR A 170 -3.18 -14.79 15.51
CA TYR A 170 -4.42 -14.60 16.27
C TYR A 170 -5.51 -15.58 15.81
N PRO A 171 -5.37 -16.89 16.07
CA PRO A 171 -6.26 -17.91 15.52
C PRO A 171 -7.71 -17.79 16.00
N ASP A 172 -7.93 -17.17 17.14
CA ASP A 172 -9.26 -17.00 17.76
C ASP A 172 -9.96 -15.67 17.34
N GLU A 173 -9.32 -14.84 16.51
CA GLU A 173 -9.89 -13.55 16.13
C GLU A 173 -11.14 -13.68 15.24
N GLY A 174 -11.21 -14.73 14.44
CA GLY A 174 -12.31 -14.95 13.50
C GLY A 174 -12.24 -14.10 12.24
N ALA A 175 -13.33 -14.10 11.48
CA ALA A 175 -13.44 -13.32 10.24
C ALA A 175 -13.76 -11.85 10.53
N PRO A 176 -13.38 -10.91 9.64
CA PRO A 176 -13.79 -9.52 9.76
C PRO A 176 -15.31 -9.38 9.86
N VAL A 177 -15.78 -8.56 10.79
CA VAL A 177 -17.22 -8.32 11.01
C VAL A 177 -17.72 -7.30 10.00
N TRP A 178 -18.72 -7.68 9.20
CA TRP A 178 -19.37 -6.76 8.27
C TRP A 178 -20.23 -5.72 9.00
N GLY A 179 -19.96 -4.44 8.79
CA GLY A 179 -20.67 -3.32 9.42
C GLY A 179 -22.04 -2.97 8.81
N GLY A 180 -22.57 -3.76 7.86
CA GLY A 180 -23.89 -3.55 7.26
C GLY A 180 -23.93 -2.51 6.12
N ALA A 181 -22.81 -1.88 5.76
CA ALA A 181 -22.73 -0.89 4.69
C ALA A 181 -22.16 -1.46 3.39
N ILE A 182 -22.78 -1.12 2.26
CA ILE A 182 -22.28 -1.41 0.92
C ILE A 182 -21.93 -0.08 0.25
N MET A 183 -20.73 0.02 -0.27
CA MET A 183 -20.26 1.20 -1.00
C MET A 183 -20.02 0.85 -2.48
N TRP A 184 -20.72 1.55 -3.36
CA TRP A 184 -20.44 1.53 -4.79
C TRP A 184 -19.41 2.62 -5.11
N ARG A 185 -18.32 2.22 -5.74
CA ARG A 185 -17.20 3.12 -6.05
C ARG A 185 -16.86 3.01 -7.53
N GLY A 186 -16.60 4.16 -8.15
CA GLY A 186 -16.21 4.26 -9.54
C GLY A 186 -15.37 5.49 -9.79
N THR A 187 -14.69 5.52 -10.94
CA THR A 187 -13.93 6.68 -11.41
C THR A 187 -14.31 6.98 -12.86
N THR A 188 -14.31 8.25 -13.22
CA THR A 188 -14.49 8.70 -14.60
C THR A 188 -13.60 9.90 -14.87
N VAL A 189 -13.25 10.11 -16.13
CA VAL A 189 -12.57 11.33 -16.58
C VAL A 189 -13.63 12.37 -16.89
N ALA A 190 -13.56 13.50 -16.20
CA ALA A 190 -14.49 14.61 -16.38
C ALA A 190 -13.75 15.95 -16.31
N LYS A 191 -14.37 17.00 -16.87
CA LYS A 191 -13.91 18.37 -16.62
C LYS A 191 -14.26 18.76 -15.18
N PRO A 192 -13.45 19.61 -14.52
CA PRO A 192 -13.82 20.21 -13.24
C PRO A 192 -15.20 20.90 -13.34
N PHE A 193 -16.04 20.76 -12.32
CA PHE A 193 -17.41 21.25 -12.31
C PHE A 193 -17.82 22.00 -11.03
N LEU A 194 -16.92 22.18 -10.08
CA LEU A 194 -17.05 22.99 -8.86
C LEU A 194 -15.86 23.92 -8.71
#